data_b338b8c3bc783caa798751309dcbe118
#
_entry.id   b338b8c3bc783caa798751309dcbe118
#
_cell.length_a   1.000
_cell.length_b   1.000
_cell.length_c   1.000
_cell.angle_alpha   90.00
_cell.angle_beta   90.00
_cell.angle_gamma   90.00
#
_symmetry.space_group_name_H-M   'P 1'
#
loop_
_entity.id
_entity.type
_entity.pdbx_description
1 polymer ?
#
loop_
_entity_poly.entity_id
_entity_poly.type
_entity_poly.pdbx_seq_one_letter_code
_entity_poly.pdbx_strand_id
1 'polypeptide(L)'
;LAREMGGCPVAGISVVTETAHFGGTMDLLATVAAAVPLPVLHKDFIISERQIDESAAAGASAILLITAMLETDQLARLIDHGRERGLETLVEAHDRKEIEKIRHLPFDLMGINNRDITIYEIDDSDVGRTEDLARYCGGARLLISESSISSAKDVRRAGASGADAVLVGTAVLKSSSVQKFLYELTSAGWPP
;
A
#
# COMPACT_ATOMS: atom_id res chain seq x y z
N LEU A 1 11.14 -8.73 13.68
CA LEU A 1 10.11 -8.80 12.64
C LEU A 1 10.59 -8.14 11.33
N ALA A 2 10.91 -6.82 11.28
CA ALA A 2 11.29 -6.15 10.04
C ALA A 2 12.49 -6.83 9.33
N ARG A 3 13.55 -7.17 10.06
CA ARG A 3 14.70 -7.93 9.51
C ARG A 3 14.31 -9.33 9.03
N GLU A 4 13.39 -9.97 9.69
CA GLU A 4 12.86 -11.28 9.30
C GLU A 4 12.09 -11.18 7.97
N MET A 5 11.23 -10.17 7.84
CA MET A 5 10.51 -9.87 6.59
C MET A 5 11.47 -9.47 5.48
N GLY A 6 12.49 -8.66 5.81
CA GLY A 6 13.51 -8.21 4.85
C GLY A 6 14.43 -9.35 4.32
N GLY A 7 14.43 -10.51 4.97
CA GLY A 7 15.07 -11.74 4.50
C GLY A 7 14.21 -12.61 3.58
N CYS A 8 12.95 -12.23 3.38
CA CYS A 8 12.00 -12.92 2.50
C CYS A 8 11.97 -12.27 1.10
N PRO A 9 11.49 -12.97 0.06
CA PRO A 9 11.40 -12.44 -1.31
C PRO A 9 10.22 -11.47 -1.47
N VAL A 10 10.17 -10.41 -0.64
CA VAL A 10 9.17 -9.34 -0.72
C VAL A 10 9.77 -8.10 -1.37
N ALA A 11 8.95 -7.33 -2.09
CA ALA A 11 9.39 -6.14 -2.82
C ALA A 11 9.63 -4.92 -1.91
N GLY A 12 8.98 -4.85 -0.76
CA GLY A 12 9.08 -3.75 0.19
C GLY A 12 8.33 -4.03 1.48
N ILE A 13 8.42 -3.11 2.43
CA ILE A 13 7.73 -3.19 3.72
C ILE A 13 6.85 -1.94 3.90
N SER A 14 5.60 -2.13 4.28
CA SER A 14 4.71 -1.04 4.66
C SER A 14 4.71 -0.87 6.18
N VAL A 15 4.88 0.36 6.64
CA VAL A 15 4.86 0.73 8.06
C VAL A 15 3.69 1.67 8.33
N VAL A 16 2.77 1.23 9.17
CA VAL A 16 1.66 2.06 9.65
C VAL A 16 2.16 2.91 10.82
N THR A 17 1.99 4.23 10.73
CA THR A 17 2.42 5.17 11.78
C THR A 17 1.27 5.83 12.50
N GLU A 18 0.04 5.66 12.02
CA GLU A 18 -1.15 6.20 12.65
C GLU A 18 -1.27 5.69 14.09
N THR A 19 -1.37 6.63 15.03
CA THR A 19 -1.18 6.36 16.47
C THR A 19 -2.49 5.94 17.15
N ALA A 20 -3.60 6.58 16.80
CA ALA A 20 -4.84 6.46 17.57
C ALA A 20 -5.52 5.09 17.42
N HIS A 21 -5.51 4.53 16.20
CA HIS A 21 -6.20 3.28 15.87
C HIS A 21 -5.24 2.10 15.68
N PHE A 22 -4.03 2.38 15.21
CA PHE A 22 -3.06 1.33 14.87
C PHE A 22 -1.84 1.29 15.78
N GLY A 23 -1.68 2.28 16.68
CA GLY A 23 -0.57 2.32 17.65
C GLY A 23 0.81 2.47 17.00
N GLY A 24 0.85 2.99 15.77
CA GLY A 24 2.10 3.24 15.03
C GLY A 24 2.81 4.51 15.49
N THR A 25 4.02 4.72 15.03
CA THR A 25 4.80 5.95 15.29
C THR A 25 5.80 6.23 14.17
N MET A 26 6.21 7.49 14.03
CA MET A 26 7.28 7.88 13.10
C MET A 26 8.63 7.26 13.48
N ASP A 27 8.90 7.04 14.78
CA ASP A 27 10.10 6.33 15.24
C ASP A 27 10.12 4.87 14.77
N LEU A 28 8.94 4.23 14.68
CA LEU A 28 8.84 2.89 14.11
C LEU A 28 9.21 2.90 12.63
N LEU A 29 8.73 3.89 11.86
CA LEU A 29 9.08 4.05 10.44
C LEU A 29 10.61 4.18 10.27
N ALA A 30 11.24 5.11 11.00
CA ALA A 30 12.67 5.33 10.96
C ALA A 30 13.47 4.07 11.36
N THR A 31 13.03 3.37 12.41
CA THR A 31 13.63 2.12 12.86
C THR A 31 13.58 1.03 11.80
N VAL A 32 12.44 0.87 11.13
CA VAL A 32 12.28 -0.13 10.06
C VAL A 32 13.11 0.25 8.84
N ALA A 33 13.06 1.50 8.40
CA ALA A 33 13.83 1.98 7.25
C ALA A 33 15.34 1.78 7.44
N ALA A 34 15.86 2.01 8.64
CA ALA A 34 17.27 1.76 8.96
C ALA A 34 17.62 0.27 9.10
N ALA A 35 16.64 -0.61 9.33
CA ALA A 35 16.88 -2.02 9.65
C ALA A 35 16.89 -2.95 8.43
N VAL A 36 16.37 -2.52 7.28
CA VAL A 36 16.18 -3.35 6.09
C VAL A 36 16.71 -2.68 4.81
N PRO A 37 17.23 -3.43 3.85
CA PRO A 37 17.68 -2.88 2.57
C PRO A 37 16.54 -2.74 1.54
N LEU A 38 15.29 -2.88 1.96
CA LEU A 38 14.12 -2.84 1.10
C LEU A 38 13.46 -1.45 1.12
N PRO A 39 12.76 -1.05 0.05
CA PRO A 39 11.90 0.12 0.06
C PRO A 39 10.86 0.06 1.19
N VAL A 40 10.63 1.20 1.84
CA VAL A 40 9.66 1.29 2.94
C VAL A 40 8.56 2.27 2.55
N LEU A 41 7.31 1.78 2.56
CA LEU A 41 6.12 2.59 2.38
C LEU A 41 5.67 3.15 3.74
N HIS A 42 5.58 4.47 3.85
CA HIS A 42 4.92 5.14 4.97
C HIS A 42 3.39 5.10 4.75
N LYS A 43 2.69 4.34 5.57
CA LYS A 43 1.24 4.18 5.50
C LYS A 43 0.58 4.91 6.67
N ASP A 44 0.00 6.08 6.35
CA ASP A 44 -0.71 6.94 7.30
C ASP A 44 -1.77 7.77 6.55
N PHE A 45 -2.55 8.55 7.27
CA PHE A 45 -3.46 9.57 6.73
C PHE A 45 -2.67 10.85 6.41
N ILE A 46 -2.00 10.86 5.24
CA ILE A 46 -1.16 11.98 4.81
C ILE A 46 -2.03 13.03 4.10
N ILE A 47 -2.09 14.23 4.68
CA ILE A 47 -2.92 15.35 4.21
C ILE A 47 -2.14 16.66 4.05
N SER A 48 -0.84 16.65 4.34
CA SER A 48 0.00 17.86 4.30
C SER A 48 1.42 17.59 3.82
N GLU A 49 2.04 18.60 3.21
CA GLU A 49 3.44 18.58 2.77
C GLU A 49 4.41 18.34 3.93
N ARG A 50 4.10 18.87 5.11
CA ARG A 50 4.91 18.64 6.32
C ARG A 50 5.01 17.15 6.66
N GLN A 51 3.91 16.37 6.56
CA GLN A 51 3.96 14.92 6.81
C GLN A 51 4.83 14.22 5.78
N ILE A 52 4.87 14.69 4.53
CA ILE A 52 5.75 14.19 3.48
C ILE A 52 7.22 14.49 3.80
N ASP A 53 7.53 15.70 4.29
CA ASP A 53 8.88 16.05 4.75
C ASP A 53 9.33 15.14 5.91
N GLU A 54 8.45 14.90 6.87
CA GLU A 54 8.70 13.98 7.99
C GLU A 54 8.90 12.53 7.49
N SER A 55 8.14 12.08 6.49
CA SER A 55 8.30 10.76 5.86
C SER A 55 9.67 10.59 5.23
N ALA A 56 10.09 11.59 4.44
CA ALA A 56 11.40 11.59 3.79
C ALA A 56 12.54 11.59 4.82
N ALA A 57 12.44 12.42 5.85
CA ALA A 57 13.41 12.49 6.93
C ALA A 57 13.53 11.18 7.74
N ALA A 58 12.42 10.43 7.86
CA ALA A 58 12.39 9.11 8.51
C ALA A 58 12.91 7.97 7.61
N GLY A 59 13.26 8.23 6.35
CA GLY A 59 13.83 7.26 5.42
C GLY A 59 12.79 6.42 4.68
N ALA A 60 11.55 6.90 4.56
CA ALA A 60 10.57 6.28 3.66
C ALA A 60 11.05 6.35 2.21
N SER A 61 10.63 5.37 1.41
CA SER A 61 10.84 5.33 -0.04
C SER A 61 9.57 5.72 -0.80
N ALA A 62 8.42 5.53 -0.18
CA ALA A 62 7.11 5.84 -0.73
C ALA A 62 6.14 6.30 0.37
N ILE A 63 5.10 7.00 -0.04
CA ILE A 63 4.00 7.47 0.83
C ILE A 63 2.65 7.02 0.28
N LEU A 64 1.68 6.82 1.18
CA LEU A 64 0.29 6.58 0.84
C LEU A 64 -0.49 7.90 0.77
N LEU A 65 -1.23 8.11 -0.31
CA LEU A 65 -2.20 9.19 -0.46
C LEU A 65 -3.59 8.59 -0.75
N ILE A 66 -4.58 8.92 0.07
CA ILE A 66 -5.93 8.30 -0.01
C ILE A 66 -6.87 9.25 -0.75
N THR A 67 -7.38 8.81 -1.90
CA THR A 67 -8.24 9.62 -2.78
C THR A 67 -9.52 10.11 -2.10
N ALA A 68 -10.11 9.28 -1.24
CA ALA A 68 -11.32 9.63 -0.48
C ALA A 68 -11.13 10.79 0.48
N MET A 69 -9.91 11.05 0.93
CA MET A 69 -9.59 12.05 1.97
C MET A 69 -9.11 13.39 1.40
N LEU A 70 -8.81 13.45 0.09
CA LEU A 70 -8.11 14.57 -0.51
C LEU A 70 -8.90 15.14 -1.69
N GLU A 71 -8.99 16.46 -1.79
CA GLU A 71 -9.46 17.10 -3.01
C GLU A 71 -8.42 16.94 -4.13
N THR A 72 -8.88 16.95 -5.40
CA THR A 72 -8.00 16.67 -6.54
C THR A 72 -6.78 17.58 -6.61
N ASP A 73 -6.97 18.88 -6.38
CA ASP A 73 -5.87 19.86 -6.39
C ASP A 73 -4.89 19.66 -5.22
N GLN A 74 -5.40 19.25 -4.07
CA GLN A 74 -4.56 18.92 -2.92
C GLN A 74 -3.75 17.65 -3.20
N LEU A 75 -4.38 16.62 -3.74
CA LEU A 75 -3.71 15.38 -4.11
C LEU A 75 -2.60 15.62 -5.14
N ALA A 76 -2.87 16.44 -6.18
CA ALA A 76 -1.85 16.83 -7.16
C ALA A 76 -0.64 17.49 -6.51
N ARG A 77 -0.86 18.47 -5.61
CA ARG A 77 0.23 19.14 -4.87
C ARG A 77 1.04 18.18 -4.01
N LEU A 78 0.36 17.26 -3.31
CA LEU A 78 1.06 16.28 -2.46
C LEU A 78 1.86 15.25 -3.28
N ILE A 79 1.37 14.84 -4.46
CA ILE A 79 2.12 14.01 -5.40
C ILE A 79 3.40 14.73 -5.85
N ASP A 80 3.29 15.99 -6.28
CA ASP A 80 4.43 16.78 -6.73
C ASP A 80 5.44 16.99 -5.60
N HIS A 81 4.96 17.32 -4.38
CA HIS A 81 5.82 17.48 -3.22
C HIS A 81 6.53 16.17 -2.83
N GLY A 82 5.84 15.02 -2.89
CA GLY A 82 6.45 13.71 -2.69
C GLY A 82 7.61 13.46 -3.66
N ARG A 83 7.39 13.75 -4.93
CA ARG A 83 8.43 13.65 -5.98
C ARG A 83 9.62 14.57 -5.72
N GLU A 84 9.39 15.81 -5.29
CA GLU A 84 10.46 16.75 -4.91
C GLU A 84 11.31 16.23 -3.75
N ARG A 85 10.74 15.43 -2.86
CA ARG A 85 11.41 14.76 -1.73
C ARG A 85 12.03 13.41 -2.10
N GLY A 86 11.91 12.98 -3.36
CA GLY A 86 12.43 11.68 -3.82
C GLY A 86 11.61 10.50 -3.37
N LEU A 87 10.33 10.71 -3.02
CA LEU A 87 9.39 9.68 -2.60
C LEU A 87 8.49 9.26 -3.77
N GLU A 88 8.24 7.98 -3.92
CA GLU A 88 7.16 7.47 -4.77
C GLU A 88 5.81 7.66 -4.08
N THR A 89 4.77 7.84 -4.89
CA THR A 89 3.41 8.01 -4.38
C THR A 89 2.54 6.81 -4.73
N LEU A 90 2.00 6.15 -3.71
CA LEU A 90 0.93 5.16 -3.81
C LEU A 90 -0.39 5.87 -3.59
N VAL A 91 -1.19 6.01 -4.65
CA VAL A 91 -2.52 6.65 -4.57
C VAL A 91 -3.59 5.57 -4.48
N GLU A 92 -4.26 5.52 -3.33
CA GLU A 92 -5.28 4.54 -2.99
C GLU A 92 -6.67 5.00 -3.44
N ALA A 93 -7.44 4.09 -4.06
CA ALA A 93 -8.84 4.29 -4.40
C ALA A 93 -9.70 3.08 -4.01
N HIS A 94 -11.00 3.35 -3.77
CA HIS A 94 -11.98 2.37 -3.29
C HIS A 94 -13.08 2.10 -4.31
N ASP A 95 -13.29 2.99 -5.25
CA ASP A 95 -14.33 2.86 -6.26
C ASP A 95 -13.94 3.48 -7.61
N ARG A 96 -14.79 3.26 -8.61
CA ARG A 96 -14.58 3.77 -9.96
C ARG A 96 -14.54 5.30 -10.02
N LYS A 97 -15.32 6.00 -9.19
CA LYS A 97 -15.36 7.48 -9.22
C LYS A 97 -14.04 8.06 -8.73
N GLU A 98 -13.46 7.45 -7.69
CA GLU A 98 -12.14 7.82 -7.20
C GLU A 98 -11.06 7.56 -8.25
N ILE A 99 -11.10 6.42 -8.96
CA ILE A 99 -10.17 6.13 -10.05
C ILE A 99 -10.31 7.18 -11.17
N GLU A 100 -11.53 7.51 -11.58
CA GLU A 100 -11.77 8.52 -12.61
C GLU A 100 -11.29 9.92 -12.18
N LYS A 101 -11.42 10.25 -10.88
CA LYS A 101 -10.95 11.51 -10.28
C LYS A 101 -9.44 11.68 -10.41
N ILE A 102 -8.66 10.60 -10.27
CA ILE A 102 -7.20 10.65 -10.18
C ILE A 102 -6.46 10.24 -11.46
N ARG A 103 -7.12 9.61 -12.42
CA ARG A 103 -6.48 8.98 -13.59
C ARG A 103 -5.59 9.91 -14.43
N HIS A 104 -5.73 11.21 -14.29
CA HIS A 104 -4.94 12.23 -15.01
C HIS A 104 -3.77 12.76 -14.19
N LEU A 105 -3.62 12.33 -12.93
CA LEU A 105 -2.55 12.77 -12.05
C LEU A 105 -1.29 11.90 -12.26
N PRO A 106 -0.08 12.48 -12.11
CA PRO A 106 1.16 11.78 -12.41
C PRO A 106 1.73 11.04 -11.18
N PHE A 107 0.95 10.14 -10.56
CA PHE A 107 1.41 9.30 -9.46
C PHE A 107 2.14 8.04 -9.95
N ASP A 108 2.91 7.40 -9.08
CA ASP A 108 3.76 6.26 -9.44
C ASP A 108 3.03 4.92 -9.35
N LEU A 109 2.30 4.71 -8.25
CA LEU A 109 1.67 3.46 -7.90
C LEU A 109 0.18 3.68 -7.65
N MET A 110 -0.66 2.75 -8.14
CA MET A 110 -2.10 2.74 -7.92
C MET A 110 -2.46 1.67 -6.91
N GLY A 111 -3.19 2.01 -5.86
CA GLY A 111 -3.74 1.09 -4.88
C GLY A 111 -5.24 0.89 -5.05
N ILE A 112 -5.71 -0.37 -5.09
CA ILE A 112 -7.12 -0.69 -4.88
C ILE A 112 -7.25 -1.27 -3.48
N ASN A 113 -7.93 -0.56 -2.58
CA ASN A 113 -8.21 -1.04 -1.25
C ASN A 113 -9.51 -1.86 -1.25
N ASN A 114 -9.39 -3.16 -0.94
CA ASN A 114 -10.52 -4.09 -0.91
C ASN A 114 -11.44 -3.87 0.31
N ARG A 115 -10.97 -3.19 1.36
CA ARG A 115 -11.81 -2.85 2.52
C ARG A 115 -12.69 -1.66 2.23
N ASP A 116 -13.87 -1.66 2.82
CA ASP A 116 -14.70 -0.46 2.91
C ASP A 116 -14.26 0.34 4.14
N ILE A 117 -13.64 1.49 3.90
CA ILE A 117 -13.18 2.37 4.99
C ILE A 117 -14.34 3.05 5.75
N THR A 118 -15.55 3.01 5.19
CA THR A 118 -16.75 3.56 5.83
C THR A 118 -17.38 2.61 6.84
N ILE A 119 -17.01 1.34 6.80
CA ILE A 119 -17.47 0.29 7.71
C ILE A 119 -16.29 -0.22 8.51
N TYR A 120 -16.17 0.22 9.75
CA TYR A 120 -15.14 -0.24 10.68
C TYR A 120 -15.20 -1.77 10.82
N GLU A 121 -14.03 -2.45 10.55
CA GLU A 121 -13.71 -3.81 10.95
C GLU A 121 -14.32 -5.01 10.21
N ILE A 122 -15.04 -4.86 9.12
CA ILE A 122 -15.41 -6.03 8.33
C ILE A 122 -14.32 -6.28 7.28
N ASP A 123 -13.34 -7.12 7.64
CA ASP A 123 -12.43 -7.76 6.69
C ASP A 123 -13.10 -9.06 6.23
N ASP A 124 -13.89 -8.98 5.18
CA ASP A 124 -14.57 -10.12 4.57
C ASP A 124 -13.62 -11.00 3.75
N SER A 125 -12.31 -10.70 3.81
CA SER A 125 -11.24 -11.46 3.14
C SER A 125 -11.53 -11.71 1.66
N ASP A 126 -12.08 -10.71 0.96
CA ASP A 126 -12.39 -10.80 -0.47
C ASP A 126 -11.64 -9.74 -1.30
N VAL A 127 -11.03 -10.18 -2.38
CA VAL A 127 -10.34 -9.32 -3.37
C VAL A 127 -11.28 -8.91 -4.52
N GLY A 128 -12.58 -9.05 -4.36
CA GLY A 128 -13.59 -8.77 -5.38
C GLY A 128 -13.55 -7.33 -5.89
N ARG A 129 -13.22 -6.36 -5.02
CA ARG A 129 -13.07 -4.97 -5.44
C ARG A 129 -11.92 -4.79 -6.42
N THR A 130 -10.78 -5.46 -6.20
CA THR A 130 -9.68 -5.50 -7.18
C THR A 130 -10.15 -6.14 -8.49
N GLU A 131 -10.89 -7.26 -8.44
CA GLU A 131 -11.41 -7.94 -9.63
C GLU A 131 -12.32 -7.04 -10.47
N ASP A 132 -13.14 -6.20 -9.82
CA ASP A 132 -14.05 -5.29 -10.49
C ASP A 132 -13.38 -4.04 -11.05
N LEU A 133 -12.38 -3.50 -10.34
CA LEU A 133 -11.83 -2.17 -10.59
C LEU A 133 -10.52 -2.15 -11.38
N ALA A 134 -9.73 -3.22 -11.37
CA ALA A 134 -8.40 -3.25 -12.01
C ALA A 134 -8.42 -2.80 -13.47
N ARG A 135 -9.44 -3.18 -14.22
CA ARG A 135 -9.63 -2.78 -15.64
C ARG A 135 -9.75 -1.28 -15.87
N TYR A 136 -10.02 -0.48 -14.84
CA TYR A 136 -10.14 0.99 -14.93
C TYR A 136 -8.86 1.70 -14.50
N CYS A 137 -7.85 0.99 -13.97
CA CYS A 137 -6.63 1.55 -13.39
C CYS A 137 -5.49 1.72 -14.40
N GLY A 138 -5.78 1.95 -15.66
CA GLY A 138 -4.75 2.21 -16.67
C GLY A 138 -4.00 3.51 -16.41
N GLY A 139 -2.66 3.50 -16.63
CA GLY A 139 -1.80 4.69 -16.55
C GLY A 139 -0.82 4.73 -15.37
N ALA A 140 -1.05 3.98 -14.32
CA ALA A 140 -0.07 3.80 -13.25
C ALA A 140 1.06 2.86 -13.70
N ARG A 141 2.25 3.03 -13.11
CA ARG A 141 3.38 2.13 -13.36
C ARG A 141 3.14 0.73 -12.80
N LEU A 142 2.52 0.63 -11.63
CA LEU A 142 2.14 -0.63 -10.99
C LEU A 142 0.77 -0.48 -10.32
N LEU A 143 -0.03 -1.54 -10.39
CA LEU A 143 -1.29 -1.70 -9.67
C LEU A 143 -1.11 -2.63 -8.47
N ILE A 144 -1.48 -2.15 -7.28
CA ILE A 144 -1.36 -2.87 -6.01
C ILE A 144 -2.75 -3.18 -5.47
N SER A 145 -3.04 -4.46 -5.19
CA SER A 145 -4.23 -4.87 -4.46
C SER A 145 -3.95 -4.83 -2.97
N GLU A 146 -4.72 -4.02 -2.24
CA GLU A 146 -4.53 -3.78 -0.81
C GLU A 146 -5.67 -4.35 0.03
N SER A 147 -5.34 -4.82 1.24
CA SER A 147 -6.29 -5.37 2.20
C SER A 147 -6.98 -6.67 1.77
N SER A 148 -7.59 -7.36 2.70
CA SER A 148 -8.40 -8.59 2.48
C SER A 148 -7.66 -9.75 1.81
N ILE A 149 -6.33 -9.75 1.82
CA ILE A 149 -5.49 -10.82 1.29
C ILE A 149 -4.99 -11.67 2.45
N SER A 150 -5.42 -12.93 2.48
CA SER A 150 -5.15 -13.86 3.57
C SER A 150 -4.51 -15.19 3.12
N SER A 151 -4.39 -15.42 1.83
CA SER A 151 -3.89 -16.68 1.27
C SER A 151 -3.23 -16.51 -0.10
N ALA A 152 -2.46 -17.53 -0.51
CA ALA A 152 -1.92 -17.63 -1.86
C ALA A 152 -3.02 -17.65 -2.95
N LYS A 153 -4.24 -18.09 -2.62
CA LYS A 153 -5.39 -18.02 -3.52
C LYS A 153 -5.78 -16.59 -3.83
N ASP A 154 -5.81 -15.73 -2.79
CA ASP A 154 -6.18 -14.30 -2.96
C ASP A 154 -5.11 -13.57 -3.78
N VAL A 155 -3.83 -13.88 -3.55
CA VAL A 155 -2.71 -13.37 -4.37
C VAL A 155 -2.90 -13.71 -5.85
N ARG A 156 -3.23 -14.98 -6.17
CA ARG A 156 -3.50 -15.38 -7.56
C ARG A 156 -4.72 -14.69 -8.16
N ARG A 157 -5.79 -14.51 -7.38
CA ARG A 157 -7.00 -13.78 -7.84
C ARG A 157 -6.68 -12.32 -8.17
N ALA A 158 -5.96 -11.63 -7.29
CA ALA A 158 -5.54 -10.26 -7.53
C ALA A 158 -4.67 -10.14 -8.79
N GLY A 159 -3.66 -11.01 -8.94
CA GLY A 159 -2.80 -11.03 -10.13
C GLY A 159 -3.57 -11.37 -11.41
N ALA A 160 -4.48 -12.34 -11.39
CA ALA A 160 -5.33 -12.68 -12.54
C ALA A 160 -6.24 -11.52 -12.98
N SER A 161 -6.52 -10.59 -12.07
CA SER A 161 -7.33 -9.40 -12.33
C SER A 161 -6.50 -8.21 -12.87
N GLY A 162 -5.18 -8.36 -12.93
CA GLY A 162 -4.27 -7.33 -13.47
C GLY A 162 -3.51 -6.54 -12.41
N ALA A 163 -3.56 -6.95 -11.14
CA ALA A 163 -2.68 -6.36 -10.13
C ALA A 163 -1.23 -6.84 -10.35
N ASP A 164 -0.26 -5.95 -10.18
CA ASP A 164 1.17 -6.23 -10.29
C ASP A 164 1.78 -6.64 -8.95
N ALA A 165 1.14 -6.27 -7.85
CA ALA A 165 1.57 -6.59 -6.50
C ALA A 165 0.38 -6.65 -5.54
N VAL A 166 0.64 -7.17 -4.32
CA VAL A 166 -0.31 -7.17 -3.20
C VAL A 166 0.31 -6.54 -1.97
N LEU A 167 -0.48 -5.83 -1.17
CA LEU A 167 -0.10 -5.32 0.14
C LEU A 167 -0.83 -6.09 1.23
N VAL A 168 -0.08 -6.81 2.06
CA VAL A 168 -0.60 -7.72 3.09
C VAL A 168 -0.06 -7.32 4.46
N GLY A 169 -0.95 -7.04 5.41
CA GLY A 169 -0.56 -6.69 6.78
C GLY A 169 -1.09 -7.69 7.81
N THR A 170 -2.38 -7.64 8.09
CA THR A 170 -3.03 -8.37 9.19
C THR A 170 -2.77 -9.87 9.13
N ALA A 171 -2.84 -10.50 7.97
CA ALA A 171 -2.62 -11.95 7.82
C ALA A 171 -1.16 -12.33 8.14
N VAL A 172 -0.19 -11.50 7.72
CA VAL A 172 1.23 -11.71 8.05
C VAL A 172 1.44 -11.65 9.56
N LEU A 173 0.91 -10.60 10.22
CA LEU A 173 1.08 -10.40 11.66
C LEU A 173 0.36 -11.44 12.52
N LYS A 174 -0.73 -12.02 12.03
CA LYS A 174 -1.47 -13.10 12.70
C LYS A 174 -0.92 -14.51 12.43
N SER A 175 0.02 -14.64 11.48
CA SER A 175 0.58 -15.94 11.13
C SER A 175 1.44 -16.52 12.26
N SER A 176 1.45 -17.83 12.40
CA SER A 176 2.32 -18.55 13.35
C SER A 176 3.80 -18.51 12.98
N SER A 177 4.11 -18.21 11.71
CA SER A 177 5.47 -18.03 11.18
C SER A 177 5.42 -17.07 10.01
N VAL A 178 5.94 -15.86 10.22
CA VAL A 178 5.98 -14.80 9.23
C VAL A 178 6.74 -15.24 7.97
N GLN A 179 7.93 -15.83 8.14
CA GLN A 179 8.73 -16.27 7.00
C GLN A 179 7.97 -17.31 6.15
N LYS A 180 7.46 -18.38 6.78
CA LYS A 180 6.72 -19.42 6.06
C LYS A 180 5.54 -18.85 5.29
N PHE A 181 4.79 -17.95 5.93
CA PHE A 181 3.62 -17.34 5.32
C PHE A 181 4.01 -16.42 4.14
N LEU A 182 5.05 -15.60 4.29
CA LEU A 182 5.55 -14.77 3.19
C LEU A 182 6.06 -15.61 2.03
N TYR A 183 6.79 -16.70 2.28
CA TYR A 183 7.20 -17.62 1.22
C TYR A 183 6.00 -18.28 0.52
N GLU A 184 4.94 -18.63 1.25
CA GLU A 184 3.71 -19.15 0.67
C GLU A 184 3.05 -18.13 -0.27
N LEU A 185 2.94 -16.87 0.16
CA LEU A 185 2.34 -15.80 -0.65
C LEU A 185 3.18 -15.49 -1.89
N THR A 186 4.51 -15.36 -1.73
CA THR A 186 5.42 -15.00 -2.85
C THR A 186 5.65 -16.15 -3.83
N SER A 187 5.38 -17.39 -3.40
CA SER A 187 5.42 -18.60 -4.27
C SER A 187 4.06 -18.91 -4.91
N ALA A 188 3.07 -18.05 -4.75
CA ALA A 188 1.71 -18.29 -5.24
C ALA A 188 1.61 -18.51 -6.76
N GLY A 189 2.65 -18.13 -7.49
CA GLY A 189 2.65 -18.07 -8.96
C GLY A 189 1.89 -16.85 -9.43
N TRP A 190 2.63 -15.82 -9.87
CA TRP A 190 2.02 -14.65 -10.51
C TRP A 190 1.60 -15.05 -11.92
N PRO A 191 0.45 -14.57 -12.45
CA PRO A 191 0.08 -14.83 -13.84
C PRO A 191 1.18 -14.28 -14.77
N PRO A 192 1.44 -14.98 -15.88
CA PRO A 192 2.43 -14.55 -16.86
C PRO A 192 2.03 -13.27 -17.57
#